data_5eafd72666d6458356ab1f3ff0862b3a
#
_entry.id   5eafd72666d6458356ab1f3ff0862b3a
#
_cell.length_a   1.000
_cell.length_b   1.000
_cell.length_c   1.000
_cell.angle_alpha   90.00
_cell.angle_beta   90.00
_cell.angle_gamma   90.00
#
_symmetry.space_group_name_H-M   'P 1'
#
loop_
_entity.id
_entity.type
_entity.pdbx_description
1 polymer ?
#
loop_
_entity_poly.entity_id
_entity_poly.type
_entity_poly.pdbx_seq_one_letter_code
_entity_poly.pdbx_strand_id
1 'polypeptide(L)'
;LSPEAEESYLVTASDSWSGWWGSDWIRSDDALSGYDRGGTSDTLMSLSGLPDFKTESTEEVGLPPLLLEKWASEGRLEQEQNELDAFFEENKLPKTVLNYEIKWLTDWVAEYGIDGFRCDTAKHIDQKCWAELKKYASLALEEWRKANPGKTDFETPFWTVGEAWDHGVVKDTYFETGMFDAMINFSFRKNLLKGYSILPKLYTFMSDTMRKEDISVLSYISSHDTAL
;
A
#
# COMPACT_ATOMS: atom_id res chain seq x y z
N LEU A 1 10.51 0.05 -17.64
CA LEU A 1 11.98 0.24 -17.69
C LEU A 1 12.52 -0.43 -18.95
N SER A 2 13.53 0.17 -19.62
CA SER A 2 14.24 -0.55 -20.68
C SER A 2 15.06 -1.68 -20.07
N PRO A 3 15.40 -2.75 -20.82
CA PRO A 3 16.25 -3.82 -20.30
C PRO A 3 17.60 -3.31 -19.73
N GLU A 4 18.16 -2.27 -20.35
CA GLU A 4 19.40 -1.65 -19.87
C GLU A 4 19.20 -0.88 -18.55
N ALA A 5 18.06 -0.22 -18.39
CA ALA A 5 17.70 0.43 -17.14
C ALA A 5 17.41 -0.60 -16.05
N GLU A 6 16.80 -1.72 -16.40
CA GLU A 6 16.54 -2.83 -15.50
C GLU A 6 17.85 -3.43 -14.97
N GLU A 7 18.83 -3.68 -15.84
CA GLU A 7 20.16 -4.15 -15.42
C GLU A 7 20.93 -3.15 -14.55
N SER A 8 20.69 -1.84 -14.70
CA SER A 8 21.38 -0.82 -13.90
C SER A 8 20.72 -0.53 -12.55
N TYR A 9 19.43 -0.84 -12.39
CA TYR A 9 18.66 -0.51 -11.18
C TYR A 9 18.18 -1.72 -10.40
N LEU A 10 18.07 -2.87 -11.04
CA LEU A 10 17.78 -4.12 -10.35
C LEU A 10 19.08 -4.90 -10.19
N VAL A 11 19.41 -5.24 -8.97
CA VAL A 11 20.46 -6.21 -8.69
C VAL A 11 19.91 -7.57 -9.10
N THR A 12 20.08 -7.90 -10.39
CA THR A 12 19.52 -9.11 -11.03
C THR A 12 20.25 -10.40 -10.67
N ALA A 13 21.30 -10.33 -9.85
CA ALA A 13 21.93 -11.52 -9.30
C ALA A 13 21.02 -12.15 -8.25
N SER A 14 20.21 -13.04 -8.69
CA SER A 14 19.32 -14.03 -8.07
C SER A 14 18.79 -13.77 -6.64
N ASP A 15 19.60 -13.58 -5.64
CA ASP A 15 19.16 -13.54 -4.23
C ASP A 15 19.40 -12.19 -3.55
N SER A 16 19.84 -11.19 -4.30
CA SER A 16 20.33 -9.93 -3.75
C SER A 16 19.51 -8.68 -4.13
N TRP A 17 18.46 -8.81 -4.94
CA TRP A 17 17.64 -7.66 -5.30
C TRP A 17 16.97 -7.01 -4.09
N SER A 18 16.56 -7.80 -3.11
CA SER A 18 16.06 -7.32 -1.83
C SER A 18 17.13 -6.60 -1.00
N GLY A 19 18.41 -6.93 -1.22
CA GLY A 19 19.54 -6.24 -0.59
C GLY A 19 19.67 -4.77 -0.98
N TRP A 20 18.99 -4.33 -2.03
CA TRP A 20 18.94 -2.92 -2.43
C TRP A 20 18.41 -2.02 -1.30
N TRP A 21 17.39 -2.47 -0.55
CA TRP A 21 16.80 -1.72 0.54
C TRP A 21 17.64 -1.71 1.82
N GLY A 22 18.35 -2.80 2.11
CA GLY A 22 19.13 -2.97 3.33
C GLY A 22 18.31 -3.57 4.50
N SER A 23 19.04 -4.13 5.46
CA SER A 23 18.47 -4.87 6.60
C SER A 23 17.64 -4.02 7.54
N ASP A 24 17.83 -2.71 7.56
CA ASP A 24 17.06 -1.80 8.40
C ASP A 24 15.65 -1.58 7.83
N TRP A 25 15.50 -1.73 6.53
CA TRP A 25 14.25 -1.51 5.81
C TRP A 25 13.36 -2.73 5.71
N ILE A 26 13.96 -3.90 5.49
CA ILE A 26 13.22 -5.11 5.13
C ILE A 26 13.61 -6.32 5.97
N ARG A 27 12.67 -7.28 6.03
CA ARG A 27 12.89 -8.68 6.36
C ARG A 27 12.96 -9.49 5.08
N SER A 28 13.69 -10.59 5.08
CA SER A 28 13.76 -11.48 3.95
C SER A 28 13.86 -12.94 4.40
N ASP A 29 13.03 -13.81 3.84
CA ASP A 29 13.10 -15.26 4.08
C ASP A 29 14.25 -15.93 3.32
N ASP A 30 14.67 -15.31 2.23
CA ASP A 30 15.90 -15.69 1.55
C ASP A 30 17.05 -15.44 2.54
N ALA A 31 17.88 -16.45 2.77
CA ALA A 31 18.92 -16.44 3.80
C ALA A 31 20.02 -15.37 3.54
N LEU A 32 19.62 -14.11 3.42
CA LEU A 32 20.52 -12.98 3.34
C LEU A 32 21.18 -12.79 4.70
N SER A 33 22.52 -12.83 4.70
CA SER A 33 23.28 -12.63 5.91
C SER A 33 23.05 -11.23 6.49
N GLY A 34 22.65 -11.15 7.75
CA GLY A 34 22.42 -9.90 8.44
C GLY A 34 21.00 -9.34 8.33
N TYR A 35 20.11 -10.04 7.64
CA TYR A 35 18.68 -9.66 7.58
C TYR A 35 17.83 -10.43 8.57
N ASP A 36 16.85 -9.76 9.15
CA ASP A 36 15.82 -10.43 9.93
C ASP A 36 14.98 -11.31 9.02
N ARG A 37 14.56 -12.45 9.53
CA ARG A 37 13.59 -13.31 8.87
C ARG A 37 12.17 -12.83 9.15
N GLY A 38 11.25 -13.15 8.24
CA GLY A 38 9.83 -12.96 8.45
C GLY A 38 9.34 -13.72 9.68
N GLY A 39 8.35 -13.15 10.36
CA GLY A 39 7.65 -13.78 11.47
C GLY A 39 6.55 -14.74 11.01
N THR A 40 5.79 -15.26 11.97
CA THR A 40 4.66 -16.18 11.70
C THR A 40 3.31 -15.49 11.62
N SER A 41 3.22 -14.22 12.03
CA SER A 41 1.99 -13.42 11.89
C SER A 41 1.87 -12.86 10.48
N ASP A 42 0.66 -12.60 10.05
CA ASP A 42 0.39 -12.01 8.73
C ASP A 42 1.17 -10.70 8.51
N THR A 43 1.34 -9.89 9.55
CA THR A 43 2.02 -8.58 9.49
C THR A 43 3.54 -8.62 9.55
N LEU A 44 4.14 -9.78 9.82
CA LEU A 44 5.58 -9.94 9.94
C LEU A 44 6.14 -10.99 8.99
N MET A 45 5.27 -11.66 8.24
CA MET A 45 5.69 -12.70 7.31
C MET A 45 6.17 -12.10 6.00
N SER A 46 7.31 -12.57 5.52
CA SER A 46 7.69 -12.37 4.12
C SER A 46 6.88 -13.32 3.24
N LEU A 47 6.33 -12.80 2.16
CA LEU A 47 5.76 -13.65 1.12
C LEU A 47 6.89 -14.30 0.31
N SER A 48 6.66 -15.50 -0.18
CA SER A 48 7.68 -16.26 -0.92
C SER A 48 8.29 -15.43 -2.05
N GLY A 49 9.60 -15.18 -1.96
CA GLY A 49 10.35 -14.40 -2.95
C GLY A 49 10.15 -12.88 -2.88
N LEU A 50 9.39 -12.37 -1.88
CA LEU A 50 9.20 -10.94 -1.68
C LEU A 50 9.71 -10.53 -0.30
N PRO A 51 10.53 -9.46 -0.19
CA PRO A 51 10.88 -8.91 1.11
C PRO A 51 9.68 -8.25 1.76
N ASP A 52 9.69 -8.18 3.08
CA ASP A 52 8.70 -7.50 3.87
C ASP A 52 9.27 -6.20 4.44
N PHE A 53 8.66 -5.07 4.13
CA PHE A 53 9.04 -3.78 4.69
C PHE A 53 8.68 -3.68 6.17
N LYS A 54 9.60 -3.19 6.99
CA LYS A 54 9.41 -3.03 8.44
C LYS A 54 8.52 -1.81 8.77
N THR A 55 7.33 -1.77 8.18
CA THR A 55 6.40 -0.63 8.31
C THR A 55 5.88 -0.43 9.72
N GLU A 56 5.88 -1.47 10.54
CA GLU A 56 5.49 -1.40 11.96
C GLU A 56 6.62 -0.89 12.86
N SER A 57 7.86 -0.79 12.36
CA SER A 57 9.01 -0.34 13.14
C SER A 57 8.92 1.15 13.45
N THR A 58 9.24 1.49 14.69
CA THR A 58 9.38 2.88 15.14
C THR A 58 10.82 3.40 15.11
N GLU A 59 11.76 2.55 14.70
CA GLU A 59 13.16 2.92 14.58
C GLU A 59 13.37 3.80 13.35
N GLU A 60 14.17 4.85 13.52
CA GLU A 60 14.58 5.70 12.40
C GLU A 60 15.60 4.98 11.52
N VAL A 61 15.47 5.14 10.21
CA VAL A 61 16.35 4.52 9.22
C VAL A 61 16.97 5.56 8.29
N GLY A 62 18.17 5.28 7.81
CA GLY A 62 18.77 6.04 6.70
C GLY A 62 18.21 5.61 5.35
N LEU A 63 18.36 6.46 4.34
CA LEU A 63 18.01 6.09 2.98
C LEU A 63 18.93 4.96 2.46
N PRO A 64 18.41 4.03 1.65
CA PRO A 64 19.22 3.00 1.04
C PRO A 64 20.39 3.57 0.25
N PRO A 65 21.63 3.07 0.42
CA PRO A 65 22.81 3.62 -0.27
C PRO A 65 22.65 3.66 -1.80
N LEU A 66 22.06 2.61 -2.38
CA LEU A 66 21.85 2.54 -3.83
C LEU A 66 20.82 3.57 -4.31
N LEU A 67 19.85 3.95 -3.49
CA LEU A 67 18.91 5.05 -3.80
C LEU A 67 19.65 6.39 -3.83
N LEU A 68 20.53 6.64 -2.86
CA LEU A 68 21.36 7.85 -2.82
C LEU A 68 22.29 7.93 -4.04
N GLU A 69 22.93 6.83 -4.40
CA GLU A 69 23.80 6.74 -5.60
C GLU A 69 22.98 7.01 -6.87
N LYS A 70 21.80 6.44 -6.99
CA LYS A 70 20.89 6.69 -8.10
C LYS A 70 20.55 8.17 -8.22
N TRP A 71 20.06 8.79 -7.15
CA TRP A 71 19.71 10.22 -7.15
C TRP A 71 20.90 11.11 -7.46
N ALA A 72 22.10 10.77 -6.94
CA ALA A 72 23.33 11.49 -7.26
C ALA A 72 23.68 11.39 -8.75
N SER A 73 23.58 10.20 -9.34
CA SER A 73 23.87 9.99 -10.77
C SER A 73 22.88 10.72 -11.69
N GLU A 74 21.64 10.92 -11.22
CA GLU A 74 20.59 11.66 -11.94
C GLU A 74 20.62 13.16 -11.64
N GLY A 75 21.49 13.64 -10.75
CA GLY A 75 21.57 15.04 -10.35
C GLY A 75 20.42 15.53 -9.48
N ARG A 76 19.68 14.62 -8.85
CA ARG A 76 18.47 14.90 -8.04
C ARG A 76 18.70 14.80 -6.52
N LEU A 77 19.86 14.35 -6.08
CA LEU A 77 20.12 14.00 -4.67
C LEU A 77 19.75 15.15 -3.70
N GLU A 78 20.23 16.36 -3.97
CA GLU A 78 19.97 17.52 -3.10
C GLU A 78 18.48 17.89 -3.06
N GLN A 79 17.82 17.84 -4.21
CA GLN A 79 16.38 18.12 -4.31
C GLN A 79 15.57 17.11 -3.50
N GLU A 80 15.79 15.83 -3.72
CA GLU A 80 15.07 14.72 -3.06
C GLU A 80 15.27 14.75 -1.53
N GLN A 81 16.51 15.01 -1.09
CA GLN A 81 16.80 15.13 0.33
C GLN A 81 16.09 16.34 0.96
N ASN A 82 16.10 17.48 0.29
CA ASN A 82 15.43 18.68 0.78
C ASN A 82 13.91 18.49 0.86
N GLU A 83 13.30 17.82 -0.11
CA GLU A 83 11.85 17.50 -0.11
C GLU A 83 11.48 16.54 1.02
N LEU A 84 12.31 15.54 1.27
CA LEU A 84 12.14 14.62 2.41
C LEU A 84 12.25 15.38 3.74
N ASP A 85 13.32 16.17 3.91
CA ASP A 85 13.56 16.90 5.15
C ASP A 85 12.41 17.89 5.44
N ALA A 86 11.93 18.60 4.42
CA ALA A 86 10.79 19.49 4.53
C ALA A 86 9.52 18.76 4.97
N PHE A 87 9.22 17.59 4.37
CA PHE A 87 8.07 16.80 4.74
C PHE A 87 8.13 16.31 6.20
N PHE A 88 9.28 15.78 6.62
CA PHE A 88 9.46 15.30 7.99
C PHE A 88 9.39 16.41 9.03
N GLU A 89 9.97 17.58 8.74
CA GLU A 89 9.95 18.74 9.62
C GLU A 89 8.53 19.31 9.75
N GLU A 90 7.84 19.53 8.64
CA GLU A 90 6.48 20.06 8.60
C GLU A 90 5.50 19.18 9.36
N ASN A 91 5.58 17.89 9.16
CA ASN A 91 4.66 16.92 9.77
C ASN A 91 5.14 16.44 11.15
N LYS A 92 6.34 16.79 11.58
CA LYS A 92 6.97 16.34 12.84
C LYS A 92 7.01 14.82 12.95
N LEU A 93 7.33 14.15 11.87
CA LEU A 93 7.41 12.70 11.76
C LEU A 93 8.85 12.22 11.93
N PRO A 94 9.07 11.07 12.61
CA PRO A 94 10.37 10.39 12.61
C PRO A 94 10.63 9.77 11.23
N LYS A 95 11.91 9.63 10.87
CA LYS A 95 12.34 9.05 9.58
C LYS A 95 12.30 7.52 9.62
N THR A 96 11.11 6.95 9.80
CA THR A 96 10.86 5.50 9.79
C THR A 96 10.54 4.99 8.39
N VAL A 97 10.62 3.68 8.18
CA VAL A 97 10.23 3.02 6.91
C VAL A 97 8.84 3.48 6.46
N LEU A 98 7.83 3.34 7.34
CA LEU A 98 6.46 3.76 7.04
C LEU A 98 6.37 5.22 6.57
N ASN A 99 7.04 6.12 7.26
CA ASN A 99 6.90 7.55 6.97
C ASN A 99 7.60 7.97 5.67
N TYR A 100 8.66 7.28 5.27
CA TYR A 100 9.22 7.42 3.93
C TYR A 100 8.25 6.94 2.85
N GLU A 101 7.63 5.77 3.05
CA GLU A 101 6.63 5.25 2.11
C GLU A 101 5.42 6.17 2.00
N ILE A 102 4.93 6.70 3.12
CA ILE A 102 3.85 7.69 3.13
C ILE A 102 4.24 8.91 2.28
N LYS A 103 5.44 9.46 2.47
CA LYS A 103 5.92 10.60 1.68
C LYS A 103 5.88 10.29 0.18
N TRP A 104 6.50 9.19 -0.24
CA TRP A 104 6.59 8.85 -1.66
C TRP A 104 5.23 8.51 -2.29
N LEU A 105 4.34 7.86 -1.56
CA LEU A 105 2.99 7.57 -2.05
C LEU A 105 2.12 8.84 -2.13
N THR A 106 2.26 9.74 -1.18
CA THR A 106 1.50 11.00 -1.18
C THR A 106 2.02 12.01 -2.19
N ASP A 107 3.27 11.89 -2.66
CA ASP A 107 3.78 12.69 -3.78
C ASP A 107 2.97 12.47 -5.06
N TRP A 108 2.58 11.23 -5.34
CA TRP A 108 1.67 10.93 -6.46
C TRP A 108 0.32 11.64 -6.33
N VAL A 109 -0.19 11.74 -5.10
CA VAL A 109 -1.43 12.47 -4.84
C VAL A 109 -1.23 13.96 -5.03
N ALA A 110 -0.15 14.51 -4.46
CA ALA A 110 0.18 15.94 -4.53
C ALA A 110 0.48 16.41 -5.97
N GLU A 111 1.10 15.57 -6.79
CA GLU A 111 1.47 15.94 -8.16
C GLU A 111 0.30 15.76 -9.14
N TYR A 112 -0.41 14.63 -9.06
CA TYR A 112 -1.40 14.24 -10.08
C TYR A 112 -2.86 14.35 -9.62
N GLY A 113 -3.13 14.59 -8.34
CA GLY A 113 -4.50 14.63 -7.80
C GLY A 113 -5.17 13.28 -7.78
N ILE A 114 -4.40 12.21 -7.54
CA ILE A 114 -4.94 10.86 -7.36
C ILE A 114 -5.90 10.88 -6.17
N ASP A 115 -7.11 10.37 -6.35
CA ASP A 115 -8.20 10.43 -5.38
C ASP A 115 -8.45 9.14 -4.59
N GLY A 116 -7.63 8.10 -4.82
CA GLY A 116 -7.72 6.86 -4.06
C GLY A 116 -6.64 5.84 -4.39
N PHE A 117 -6.48 4.87 -3.50
CA PHE A 117 -5.58 3.73 -3.66
C PHE A 117 -6.29 2.39 -3.55
N ARG A 118 -5.94 1.45 -4.40
CA ARG A 118 -6.10 0.03 -4.14
C ARG A 118 -4.86 -0.46 -3.40
N CYS A 119 -5.07 -0.93 -2.18
CA CYS A 119 -4.02 -1.40 -1.29
C CYS A 119 -3.91 -2.92 -1.38
N ASP A 120 -2.85 -3.36 -2.02
CA ASP A 120 -2.54 -4.78 -2.19
C ASP A 120 -2.16 -5.43 -0.87
N THR A 121 -2.43 -6.72 -0.72
CA THR A 121 -2.01 -7.53 0.43
C THR A 121 -2.17 -6.84 1.81
N ALA A 122 -3.29 -6.14 2.00
CA ALA A 122 -3.52 -5.28 3.17
C ALA A 122 -3.34 -5.99 4.52
N LYS A 123 -3.47 -7.32 4.56
CA LYS A 123 -3.28 -8.11 5.78
C LYS A 123 -1.81 -8.23 6.22
N HIS A 124 -0.86 -7.96 5.32
CA HIS A 124 0.58 -8.07 5.61
C HIS A 124 1.20 -6.78 6.13
N ILE A 125 0.40 -5.75 6.35
CA ILE A 125 0.82 -4.48 6.94
C ILE A 125 -0.09 -4.20 8.15
N ASP A 126 0.47 -3.65 9.25
CA ASP A 126 -0.34 -3.26 10.40
C ASP A 126 -1.40 -2.24 9.95
N GLN A 127 -2.63 -2.48 10.36
CA GLN A 127 -3.78 -1.68 9.91
C GLN A 127 -3.67 -0.20 10.27
N LYS A 128 -2.93 0.15 11.33
CA LYS A 128 -2.65 1.55 11.68
C LYS A 128 -1.83 2.26 10.61
N CYS A 129 -0.95 1.53 9.91
CA CYS A 129 -0.15 2.09 8.82
C CYS A 129 -1.04 2.54 7.66
N TRP A 130 -2.09 1.78 7.33
CA TRP A 130 -3.08 2.16 6.33
C TRP A 130 -3.85 3.42 6.72
N ALA A 131 -4.24 3.52 7.98
CA ALA A 131 -4.92 4.72 8.48
C ALA A 131 -4.02 5.97 8.40
N GLU A 132 -2.74 5.85 8.73
CA GLU A 132 -1.79 6.96 8.60
C GLU A 132 -1.57 7.33 7.13
N LEU A 133 -1.37 6.36 6.23
CA LEU A 133 -1.28 6.63 4.78
C LEU A 133 -2.52 7.39 4.29
N LYS A 134 -3.72 6.90 4.60
CA LYS A 134 -4.98 7.56 4.18
C LYS A 134 -5.08 9.00 4.69
N LYS A 135 -4.68 9.24 5.93
CA LYS A 135 -4.67 10.57 6.53
C LYS A 135 -3.80 11.55 5.72
N TYR A 136 -2.55 11.19 5.44
CA TYR A 136 -1.64 12.06 4.69
C TYR A 136 -2.01 12.17 3.21
N ALA A 137 -2.51 11.11 2.61
CA ALA A 137 -3.03 11.15 1.24
C ALA A 137 -4.27 12.07 1.12
N SER A 138 -5.13 12.09 2.14
CA SER A 138 -6.26 13.01 2.20
C SER A 138 -5.80 14.47 2.26
N LEU A 139 -4.82 14.77 3.09
CA LEU A 139 -4.23 16.11 3.18
C LEU A 139 -3.60 16.54 1.85
N ALA A 140 -2.83 15.66 1.22
CA ALA A 140 -2.20 15.92 -0.07
C ALA A 140 -3.26 16.20 -1.17
N LEU A 141 -4.35 15.44 -1.19
CA LEU A 141 -5.45 15.65 -2.13
C LEU A 141 -6.16 16.98 -1.91
N GLU A 142 -6.38 17.37 -0.66
CA GLU A 142 -6.97 18.67 -0.31
C GLU A 142 -6.09 19.83 -0.80
N GLU A 143 -4.77 19.76 -0.60
CA GLU A 143 -3.84 20.78 -1.08
C GLU A 143 -3.78 20.81 -2.62
N TRP A 144 -3.75 19.65 -3.25
CA TRP A 144 -3.81 19.57 -4.71
C TRP A 144 -5.08 20.24 -5.27
N ARG A 145 -6.25 20.00 -4.67
CA ARG A 145 -7.51 20.62 -5.08
C ARG A 145 -7.50 22.14 -4.91
N LYS A 146 -6.94 22.65 -3.81
CA LYS A 146 -6.77 24.10 -3.60
C LYS A 146 -5.87 24.73 -4.67
N ALA A 147 -4.80 24.04 -5.05
CA ALA A 147 -3.86 24.50 -6.08
C ALA A 147 -4.41 24.37 -7.51
N ASN A 148 -5.40 23.51 -7.72
CA ASN A 148 -5.97 23.17 -9.04
C ASN A 148 -7.49 23.40 -9.12
N PRO A 149 -8.01 24.60 -8.86
CA PRO A 149 -9.43 24.86 -8.84
C PRO A 149 -10.06 24.58 -10.22
N GLY A 150 -11.16 23.84 -10.22
CA GLY A 150 -11.90 23.49 -11.44
C GLY A 150 -11.33 22.36 -12.29
N LYS A 151 -10.26 21.67 -11.84
CA LYS A 151 -9.76 20.47 -12.50
C LYS A 151 -10.54 19.21 -12.14
N THR A 152 -11.32 19.24 -11.08
CA THR A 152 -12.22 18.17 -10.67
C THR A 152 -13.53 18.73 -10.18
N ASP A 153 -14.63 18.07 -10.53
CA ASP A 153 -15.98 18.36 -10.03
C ASP A 153 -16.34 17.50 -8.79
N PHE A 154 -15.41 16.64 -8.36
CA PHE A 154 -15.63 15.72 -7.23
C PHE A 154 -14.99 16.27 -5.95
N GLU A 155 -15.80 16.39 -4.90
CA GLU A 155 -15.37 16.73 -3.54
C GLU A 155 -15.33 15.50 -2.62
N THR A 156 -15.28 14.30 -3.21
CA THR A 156 -15.22 13.06 -2.42
C THR A 156 -13.92 12.99 -1.62
N PRO A 157 -13.95 12.50 -0.38
CA PRO A 157 -12.73 12.23 0.38
C PRO A 157 -11.79 11.28 -0.37
N PHE A 158 -10.51 11.28 0.00
CA PHE A 158 -9.57 10.27 -0.49
C PHE A 158 -10.06 8.88 -0.15
N TRP A 159 -10.12 8.00 -1.15
CA TRP A 159 -10.78 6.71 -1.02
C TRP A 159 -9.78 5.55 -1.06
N THR A 160 -9.99 4.55 -0.20
CA THR A 160 -9.11 3.38 -0.14
C THR A 160 -9.91 2.08 -0.22
N VAL A 161 -9.42 1.14 -1.04
CA VAL A 161 -9.92 -0.24 -1.06
C VAL A 161 -8.79 -1.20 -0.72
N GLY A 162 -9.00 -2.01 0.31
CA GLY A 162 -8.03 -3.01 0.76
C GLY A 162 -8.26 -4.37 0.13
N GLU A 163 -7.17 -5.04 -0.20
CA GLU A 163 -7.18 -6.45 -0.53
C GLU A 163 -6.66 -7.27 0.65
N ALA A 164 -7.52 -8.10 1.22
CA ALA A 164 -7.13 -9.15 2.15
C ALA A 164 -7.68 -10.48 1.62
N TRP A 165 -6.78 -11.41 1.31
CA TRP A 165 -7.15 -12.68 0.71
C TRP A 165 -8.26 -13.39 1.50
N ASP A 166 -9.28 -13.86 0.78
CA ASP A 166 -10.49 -14.51 1.32
C ASP A 166 -11.42 -13.60 2.15
N HIS A 167 -11.19 -12.28 2.20
CA HIS A 167 -12.10 -11.35 2.84
C HIS A 167 -13.48 -11.38 2.18
N GLY A 168 -14.51 -11.28 2.99
CA GLY A 168 -15.90 -11.30 2.55
C GLY A 168 -16.65 -10.00 2.87
N VAL A 169 -17.97 -10.13 3.06
CA VAL A 169 -18.83 -9.01 3.46
C VAL A 169 -18.95 -9.03 4.99
N VAL A 170 -18.00 -8.45 5.65
CA VAL A 170 -17.92 -8.39 7.12
C VAL A 170 -17.28 -7.08 7.53
N LYS A 171 -17.80 -6.46 8.60
CA LYS A 171 -17.14 -5.33 9.25
C LYS A 171 -16.14 -5.84 10.25
N ASP A 172 -14.92 -5.39 10.12
CA ASP A 172 -13.82 -5.77 11.00
C ASP A 172 -12.82 -4.64 11.17
N THR A 173 -11.66 -4.96 11.70
CA THR A 173 -10.62 -3.98 12.00
C THR A 173 -10.02 -3.31 10.75
N TYR A 174 -10.20 -3.84 9.55
CA TYR A 174 -9.84 -3.11 8.32
C TYR A 174 -10.64 -1.83 8.16
N PHE A 175 -11.91 -1.85 8.49
CA PHE A 175 -12.74 -0.64 8.47
C PHE A 175 -12.53 0.23 9.71
N GLU A 176 -12.37 -0.37 10.89
CA GLU A 176 -12.35 0.35 12.17
C GLU A 176 -10.97 0.93 12.50
N THR A 177 -9.90 0.17 12.24
CA THR A 177 -8.52 0.58 12.52
C THR A 177 -7.80 1.01 11.25
N GLY A 178 -7.93 0.23 10.15
CA GLY A 178 -7.29 0.49 8.86
C GLY A 178 -7.94 1.64 8.10
N MET A 179 -9.16 2.06 8.50
CA MET A 179 -9.91 3.15 7.89
C MET A 179 -10.19 2.98 6.39
N PHE A 180 -10.23 1.73 5.91
CA PHE A 180 -10.62 1.44 4.54
C PHE A 180 -12.08 1.80 4.29
N ASP A 181 -12.35 2.38 3.12
CA ASP A 181 -13.72 2.68 2.67
C ASP A 181 -14.40 1.45 2.10
N ALA A 182 -13.61 0.53 1.54
CA ALA A 182 -14.09 -0.74 1.04
C ALA A 182 -13.02 -1.84 1.16
N MET A 183 -13.49 -3.08 1.16
CA MET A 183 -12.63 -4.26 1.03
C MET A 183 -13.00 -5.07 -0.23
N ILE A 184 -12.01 -5.69 -0.87
CA ILE A 184 -12.26 -6.60 -1.99
C ILE A 184 -12.97 -7.85 -1.46
N ASN A 185 -14.12 -8.17 -2.08
CA ASN A 185 -14.98 -9.26 -1.66
C ASN A 185 -14.70 -10.55 -2.44
N PHE A 186 -13.86 -11.40 -1.92
CA PHE A 186 -13.57 -12.72 -2.48
C PHE A 186 -14.75 -13.69 -2.40
N SER A 187 -15.65 -13.49 -1.46
CA SER A 187 -16.79 -14.40 -1.26
C SER A 187 -17.82 -14.34 -2.40
N PHE A 188 -17.91 -13.22 -3.13
CA PHE A 188 -18.85 -13.10 -4.25
C PHE A 188 -18.53 -14.12 -5.36
N ARG A 189 -17.30 -14.11 -5.87
CA ARG A 189 -16.84 -15.07 -6.89
C ARG A 189 -16.98 -16.52 -6.42
N LYS A 190 -16.52 -16.81 -5.21
CA LYS A 190 -16.55 -18.13 -4.59
C LYS A 190 -17.98 -18.71 -4.53
N ASN A 191 -18.97 -17.86 -4.27
CA ASN A 191 -20.38 -18.26 -4.25
C ASN A 191 -20.99 -18.31 -5.66
N LEU A 192 -20.60 -17.41 -6.56
CA LEU A 192 -21.04 -17.41 -7.95
C LEU A 192 -20.71 -18.74 -8.66
N LEU A 193 -19.54 -19.28 -8.40
CA LEU A 193 -19.10 -20.58 -8.97
C LEU A 193 -19.95 -21.78 -8.51
N LYS A 194 -20.78 -21.63 -7.47
CA LYS A 194 -21.73 -22.65 -7.04
C LYS A 194 -23.04 -22.68 -7.88
N GLY A 195 -23.22 -21.71 -8.75
CA GLY A 195 -24.32 -21.63 -9.70
C GLY A 195 -25.10 -20.32 -9.62
N TYR A 196 -25.63 -19.89 -10.77
CA TYR A 196 -26.31 -18.60 -10.91
C TYR A 196 -27.63 -18.49 -10.12
N SER A 197 -28.26 -19.60 -9.78
CA SER A 197 -29.50 -19.59 -9.00
C SER A 197 -29.36 -19.04 -7.58
N ILE A 198 -28.14 -18.95 -7.08
CA ILE A 198 -27.84 -18.38 -5.76
C ILE A 198 -27.82 -16.83 -5.79
N LEU A 199 -27.64 -16.20 -6.95
CA LEU A 199 -27.40 -14.77 -7.09
C LEU A 199 -28.43 -13.90 -6.36
N PRO A 200 -29.76 -14.07 -6.50
CA PRO A 200 -30.72 -13.22 -5.81
C PRO A 200 -30.53 -13.23 -4.28
N LYS A 201 -30.32 -14.39 -3.71
CA LYS A 201 -30.08 -14.56 -2.27
C LYS A 201 -28.75 -13.95 -1.83
N LEU A 202 -27.73 -14.11 -2.66
CA LEU A 202 -26.40 -13.55 -2.40
C LEU A 202 -26.43 -12.03 -2.41
N TYR A 203 -27.05 -11.42 -3.42
CA TYR A 203 -27.21 -9.96 -3.49
C TYR A 203 -28.01 -9.39 -2.31
N THR A 204 -29.11 -10.04 -1.94
CA THR A 204 -29.92 -9.62 -0.78
C THR A 204 -29.05 -9.66 0.48
N PHE A 205 -28.39 -10.78 0.75
CA PHE A 205 -27.51 -10.93 1.91
C PHE A 205 -26.43 -9.84 1.96
N MET A 206 -25.69 -9.65 0.84
CA MET A 206 -24.61 -8.67 0.76
C MET A 206 -25.12 -7.26 0.96
N SER A 207 -26.23 -6.89 0.26
CA SER A 207 -26.81 -5.57 0.34
C SER A 207 -27.33 -5.26 1.75
N ASP A 208 -27.98 -6.21 2.39
CA ASP A 208 -28.50 -6.05 3.74
C ASP A 208 -27.34 -5.93 4.76
N THR A 209 -26.29 -6.73 4.60
CA THR A 209 -25.11 -6.66 5.47
C THR A 209 -24.39 -5.32 5.30
N MET A 210 -24.11 -4.90 4.08
CA MET A 210 -23.44 -3.60 3.81
C MET A 210 -24.25 -2.44 4.41
N ARG A 211 -25.57 -2.45 4.24
CA ARG A 211 -26.42 -1.39 4.79
C ARG A 211 -26.48 -1.41 6.32
N LYS A 212 -26.56 -2.60 6.91
CA LYS A 212 -26.65 -2.77 8.38
C LYS A 212 -25.36 -2.36 9.07
N GLU A 213 -24.22 -2.76 8.51
CA GLU A 213 -22.91 -2.55 9.11
C GLU A 213 -22.25 -1.24 8.64
N ASP A 214 -22.87 -0.52 7.71
CA ASP A 214 -22.34 0.70 7.09
C ASP A 214 -20.95 0.49 6.54
N ILE A 215 -20.81 -0.48 5.63
CA ILE A 215 -19.56 -0.84 4.94
C ILE A 215 -19.76 -0.94 3.44
N SER A 216 -18.69 -0.82 2.70
CA SER A 216 -18.65 -1.08 1.26
C SER A 216 -17.72 -2.23 0.91
N VAL A 217 -18.05 -2.96 -0.13
CA VAL A 217 -17.19 -4.01 -0.67
C VAL A 217 -17.11 -3.94 -2.19
N LEU A 218 -15.94 -4.25 -2.74
CA LEU A 218 -15.71 -4.36 -4.17
C LEU A 218 -15.82 -5.83 -4.59
N SER A 219 -16.96 -6.21 -5.17
CA SER A 219 -17.17 -7.56 -5.68
C SER A 219 -16.62 -7.71 -7.10
N TYR A 220 -16.00 -8.84 -7.40
CA TYR A 220 -15.42 -9.13 -8.72
C TYR A 220 -15.81 -10.54 -9.20
N ILE A 221 -15.68 -10.79 -10.49
CA ILE A 221 -15.91 -12.10 -11.13
C ILE A 221 -14.58 -12.80 -11.38
N SER A 222 -13.60 -12.08 -11.87
CA SER A 222 -12.22 -12.54 -12.07
C SER A 222 -11.22 -11.44 -11.77
N SER A 223 -10.02 -11.83 -11.42
CA SER A 223 -8.87 -10.94 -11.21
C SER A 223 -7.61 -11.61 -11.77
N HIS A 224 -6.48 -10.92 -11.74
CA HIS A 224 -5.18 -11.50 -12.11
C HIS A 224 -4.76 -12.67 -11.19
N ASP A 225 -5.28 -12.73 -9.95
CA ASP A 225 -4.99 -13.80 -8.97
C ASP A 225 -5.97 -14.97 -9.05
N THR A 226 -7.08 -14.78 -9.75
CA THR A 226 -8.15 -15.80 -9.82
C THR A 226 -8.59 -16.01 -11.25
N ALA A 227 -8.28 -17.19 -11.80
CA ALA A 227 -8.81 -17.59 -13.10
C ALA A 227 -10.35 -17.68 -13.10
N LEU A 228 -10.94 -17.49 -14.29
CA LEU A 228 -12.35 -17.75 -14.53
C LEU A 228 -12.66 -19.24 -14.45
#